data_5422ae6205135cbbcec401a53ff75b86
#
_entry.id   5422ae6205135cbbcec401a53ff75b86
#
_cell.length_a   1.000
_cell.length_b   1.000
_cell.length_c   1.000
_cell.angle_alpha   90.00
_cell.angle_beta   90.00
_cell.angle_gamma   90.00
#
_symmetry.space_group_name_H-M   'P 1'
#
loop_
_entity.id
_entity.type
_entity.pdbx_description
1 polymer ?
#
loop_
_entity_poly.entity_id
_entity_poly.type
_entity_poly.pdbx_seq_one_letter_code
_entity_poly.pdbx_strand_id
1 'polypeptide(L)'
;MKYRIKPWEELTITDDYMFKLVMRHPKICKRLIEKILHIKIKHIDYLDDEKSLKFRYAGKGIRLDVYVEGDDTIYDIEMQVRDYGDEELAYRSRYYQSMIDVDALAAGADYKELKKSYVIFLCPFALFDGQRHLYSFRNICLQDRNLELNDGTNKIFLCSEGQLDDVSPDVKAFLDYMKGLPSGDTFVSEIDQFIKEIKVKEEERVSYMTYEMKIREAHDEGRAEGRAEGQNEAISKTIPMLKKLKFSKDSAIQELMDTYSLSHEKAQSLVNSIW
;
A
#
# COMPACT_ATOMS: atom_id res chain seq x y z
N MET A 1 -18.31 0.18 -9.17
CA MET A 1 -17.34 0.50 -10.25
C MET A 1 -16.67 -0.80 -10.67
N LYS A 2 -16.61 -1.17 -11.96
CA LYS A 2 -15.81 -2.34 -12.38
C LYS A 2 -14.34 -2.01 -12.10
N TYR A 3 -13.64 -2.86 -11.36
CA TYR A 3 -12.19 -2.78 -11.20
C TYR A 3 -11.57 -2.91 -12.59
N ARG A 4 -10.96 -1.83 -13.09
CA ARG A 4 -10.31 -1.81 -14.41
C ARG A 4 -8.82 -2.02 -14.18
N ILE A 5 -8.35 -3.18 -14.55
CA ILE A 5 -6.93 -3.47 -14.64
C ILE A 5 -6.38 -2.73 -15.86
N LYS A 6 -5.25 -2.10 -15.71
CA LYS A 6 -4.60 -1.30 -16.73
C LYS A 6 -3.85 -2.21 -17.72
N PRO A 7 -3.97 -2.06 -19.03
CA PRO A 7 -3.19 -2.86 -19.98
C PRO A 7 -1.68 -2.71 -19.75
N TRP A 8 -0.91 -3.76 -20.06
CA TRP A 8 0.55 -3.77 -19.92
C TRP A 8 1.23 -2.58 -20.57
N GLU A 9 0.80 -2.24 -21.77
CA GLU A 9 1.33 -1.16 -22.59
C GLU A 9 1.10 0.22 -21.96
N GLU A 10 0.06 0.36 -21.15
CA GLU A 10 -0.31 1.62 -20.49
C GLU A 10 0.31 1.79 -19.10
N LEU A 11 1.02 0.78 -18.58
CA LEU A 11 1.66 0.88 -17.27
C LEU A 11 2.72 1.97 -17.25
N THR A 12 2.78 2.70 -16.14
CA THR A 12 3.72 3.78 -15.88
C THR A 12 4.46 3.55 -14.57
N ILE A 13 5.40 4.40 -14.22
CA ILE A 13 6.13 4.33 -12.96
C ILE A 13 5.19 4.39 -11.72
N THR A 14 4.02 4.97 -11.84
CA THR A 14 3.05 5.07 -10.74
C THR A 14 2.17 3.83 -10.58
N ASP A 15 2.29 2.85 -11.45
CA ASP A 15 1.60 1.57 -11.31
C ASP A 15 2.46 0.62 -10.44
N ASP A 16 1.87 0.06 -9.40
CA ASP A 16 2.54 -0.77 -8.39
C ASP A 16 3.48 -1.85 -9.01
N TYR A 17 2.97 -2.57 -10.00
CA TYR A 17 3.74 -3.62 -10.66
C TYR A 17 4.97 -3.06 -11.42
N MET A 18 4.78 -2.00 -12.20
CA MET A 18 5.87 -1.38 -12.97
C MET A 18 6.89 -0.71 -12.04
N PHE A 19 6.43 -0.06 -10.98
CA PHE A 19 7.33 0.53 -9.97
C PHE A 19 8.28 -0.51 -9.37
N LYS A 20 7.76 -1.66 -8.95
CA LYS A 20 8.57 -2.75 -8.42
C LYS A 20 9.59 -3.26 -9.43
N LEU A 21 9.19 -3.46 -10.68
CA LEU A 21 10.12 -3.88 -11.74
C LEU A 21 11.26 -2.88 -11.95
N VAL A 22 10.93 -1.59 -11.96
CA VAL A 22 11.94 -0.52 -12.12
C VAL A 22 12.87 -0.47 -10.90
N MET A 23 12.31 -0.55 -9.69
CA MET A 23 13.09 -0.46 -8.45
C MET A 23 13.95 -1.71 -8.18
N ARG A 24 13.68 -2.84 -8.83
CA ARG A 24 14.59 -4.00 -8.83
C ARG A 24 15.94 -3.70 -9.48
N HIS A 25 16.05 -2.62 -10.23
CA HIS A 25 17.32 -2.21 -10.81
C HIS A 25 18.16 -1.43 -9.80
N PRO A 26 19.27 -2.00 -9.25
CA PRO A 26 20.00 -1.43 -8.10
C PRO A 26 20.46 0.01 -8.32
N LYS A 27 20.92 0.34 -9.53
CA LYS A 27 21.40 1.70 -9.84
C LYS A 27 20.28 2.71 -9.82
N ILE A 28 19.09 2.36 -10.32
CA ILE A 28 17.92 3.25 -10.34
C ILE A 28 17.40 3.45 -8.91
N CYS A 29 17.18 2.36 -8.18
CA CYS A 29 16.72 2.40 -6.80
C CYS A 29 17.66 3.23 -5.90
N LYS A 30 18.95 2.92 -5.92
CA LYS A 30 19.96 3.66 -5.17
C LYS A 30 19.94 5.16 -5.50
N ARG A 31 19.92 5.53 -6.78
CA ARG A 31 19.91 6.94 -7.20
C ARG A 31 18.63 7.66 -6.76
N LEU A 32 17.49 6.98 -6.79
CA LEU A 32 16.25 7.56 -6.29
C LEU A 32 16.37 7.90 -4.79
N ILE A 33 16.83 6.95 -3.98
CA ILE A 33 17.04 7.17 -2.54
C ILE A 33 18.03 8.30 -2.29
N GLU A 34 19.17 8.28 -2.98
CA GLU A 34 20.20 9.33 -2.85
C GLU A 34 19.66 10.74 -3.18
N LYS A 35 18.80 10.85 -4.20
CA LYS A 35 18.17 12.11 -4.59
C LYS A 35 17.16 12.58 -3.56
N ILE A 36 16.28 11.71 -3.08
CA ILE A 36 15.25 12.02 -2.09
C ILE A 36 15.86 12.47 -0.76
N LEU A 37 16.89 11.77 -0.30
CA LEU A 37 17.47 11.97 1.03
C LEU A 37 18.69 12.90 1.04
N HIS A 38 19.19 13.31 -0.14
CA HIS A 38 20.43 14.09 -0.30
C HIS A 38 21.65 13.44 0.37
N ILE A 39 21.77 12.10 0.28
CA ILE A 39 22.85 11.32 0.85
C ILE A 39 23.62 10.59 -0.26
N LYS A 40 24.75 9.98 0.11
CA LYS A 40 25.48 9.02 -0.71
C LYS A 40 25.45 7.66 -0.07
N ILE A 41 25.04 6.65 -0.82
CA ILE A 41 25.00 5.25 -0.43
C ILE A 41 26.12 4.53 -1.16
N LYS A 42 26.97 3.79 -0.44
CA LYS A 42 28.06 3.05 -1.07
C LYS A 42 27.54 1.83 -1.81
N HIS A 43 26.75 1.05 -1.11
CA HIS A 43 26.19 -0.20 -1.61
C HIS A 43 24.72 -0.32 -1.22
N ILE A 44 23.95 -1.10 -1.98
CA ILE A 44 22.57 -1.42 -1.73
C ILE A 44 22.33 -2.90 -1.98
N ASP A 45 21.81 -3.59 -0.98
CA ASP A 45 21.42 -4.99 -1.04
C ASP A 45 19.92 -5.11 -0.96
N TYR A 46 19.33 -5.93 -1.83
CA TYR A 46 17.93 -6.27 -1.75
C TYR A 46 17.76 -7.36 -0.70
N LEU A 47 17.03 -7.05 0.36
CA LEU A 47 16.74 -8.01 1.41
C LEU A 47 15.70 -9.04 0.96
N ASP A 48 14.76 -8.59 0.13
CA ASP A 48 13.78 -9.48 -0.51
C ASP A 48 12.99 -8.74 -1.61
N ASP A 49 12.59 -9.46 -2.67
CA ASP A 49 11.64 -8.97 -3.67
C ASP A 49 10.23 -9.10 -3.11
N GLU A 50 9.58 -8.02 -2.71
CA GLU A 50 8.27 -8.04 -2.05
C GLU A 50 8.30 -8.68 -0.65
N LYS A 51 9.12 -8.14 0.24
CA LYS A 51 9.24 -8.61 1.62
C LYS A 51 7.88 -8.66 2.33
N SER A 52 7.47 -9.84 2.71
CA SER A 52 6.25 -10.04 3.51
C SER A 52 6.59 -10.26 4.98
N LEU A 53 6.13 -9.37 5.84
CA LEU A 53 6.36 -9.43 7.29
C LEU A 53 5.06 -9.79 8.02
N LYS A 54 5.10 -10.87 8.82
CA LYS A 54 3.98 -11.32 9.64
C LYS A 54 4.46 -12.07 10.88
N PHE A 55 4.41 -11.42 12.03
CA PHE A 55 4.94 -11.98 13.29
C PHE A 55 3.93 -12.78 14.11
N ARG A 56 2.62 -12.60 13.88
CA ARG A 56 1.57 -13.37 14.55
C ARG A 56 0.62 -13.96 13.53
N TYR A 57 0.19 -15.19 13.74
CA TYR A 57 -0.76 -15.86 12.85
C TYR A 57 -2.04 -15.05 12.61
N ALA A 58 -2.57 -14.41 13.67
CA ALA A 58 -3.76 -13.54 13.61
C ALA A 58 -3.42 -12.05 13.42
N GLY A 59 -2.13 -11.67 13.25
CA GLY A 59 -1.72 -10.28 13.02
C GLY A 59 -1.89 -9.86 11.57
N LYS A 60 -2.10 -8.55 11.35
CA LYS A 60 -2.08 -7.95 10.01
C LYS A 60 -0.64 -8.04 9.48
N GLY A 61 -0.42 -8.86 8.46
CA GLY A 61 0.84 -8.86 7.70
C GLY A 61 0.97 -7.61 6.85
N ILE A 62 2.19 -7.26 6.51
CA ILE A 62 2.50 -6.25 5.49
C ILE A 62 3.30 -6.88 4.37
N ARG A 63 3.22 -6.27 3.21
CA ARG A 63 4.08 -6.55 2.06
C ARG A 63 4.69 -5.23 1.63
N LEU A 64 6.00 -5.14 1.73
CA LEU A 64 6.76 -3.96 1.36
C LEU A 64 7.04 -3.99 -0.14
N ASP A 65 6.92 -2.84 -0.80
CA ASP A 65 7.09 -2.75 -2.25
C ASP A 65 8.56 -2.86 -2.63
N VAL A 66 9.42 -2.10 -1.97
CA VAL A 66 10.88 -2.12 -2.19
C VAL A 66 11.58 -2.04 -0.85
N TYR A 67 12.19 -3.14 -0.45
CA TYR A 67 12.88 -3.27 0.84
C TYR A 67 14.35 -3.55 0.62
N VAL A 68 15.18 -2.57 0.91
CA VAL A 68 16.61 -2.63 0.64
C VAL A 68 17.42 -2.16 1.84
N GLU A 69 18.62 -2.71 1.98
CA GLU A 69 19.62 -2.29 2.94
C GLU A 69 20.80 -1.63 2.22
N GLY A 70 21.27 -0.50 2.74
CA GLY A 70 22.45 0.17 2.25
C GLY A 70 23.30 0.65 3.41
N ASP A 71 24.56 0.23 3.46
CA ASP A 71 25.44 0.49 4.59
C ASP A 71 24.80 0.00 5.91
N ASP A 72 24.52 0.90 6.87
CA ASP A 72 23.87 0.57 8.16
C ASP A 72 22.42 1.06 8.22
N THR A 73 21.74 1.17 7.09
CA THR A 73 20.42 1.78 6.98
C THR A 73 19.47 0.91 6.16
N ILE A 74 18.25 0.77 6.61
CA ILE A 74 17.17 0.10 5.89
C ILE A 74 16.29 1.16 5.20
N TYR A 75 15.92 0.90 3.95
CA TYR A 75 15.03 1.74 3.17
C TYR A 75 13.84 0.90 2.70
N ASP A 76 12.66 1.38 3.03
CA ASP A 76 11.38 0.90 2.52
C ASP A 76 10.77 1.98 1.65
N ILE A 77 10.48 1.68 0.37
CA ILE A 77 9.95 2.65 -0.58
C ILE A 77 8.64 2.11 -1.14
N GLU A 78 7.58 2.85 -0.88
CA GLU A 78 6.21 2.49 -1.20
C GLU A 78 5.61 3.40 -2.28
N MET A 79 5.12 2.83 -3.38
CA MET A 79 4.31 3.56 -4.36
C MET A 79 2.86 3.58 -3.91
N GLN A 80 2.41 4.71 -3.41
CA GLN A 80 1.05 4.86 -2.91
C GLN A 80 0.09 5.23 -4.04
N VAL A 81 -0.49 4.23 -4.69
CA VAL A 81 -1.37 4.40 -5.87
C VAL A 81 -2.73 5.00 -5.53
N ARG A 82 -3.23 4.78 -4.30
CA ARG A 82 -4.54 5.27 -3.85
C ARG A 82 -4.38 6.25 -2.71
N ASP A 83 -5.17 7.31 -2.78
CA ASP A 83 -5.34 8.22 -1.67
C ASP A 83 -6.29 7.59 -0.64
N TYR A 84 -5.72 7.22 0.51
CA TYR A 84 -6.48 6.74 1.69
C TYR A 84 -6.62 7.82 2.77
N GLY A 85 -6.12 9.02 2.48
CA GLY A 85 -6.05 10.13 3.42
C GLY A 85 -4.84 10.08 4.35
N ASP A 86 -4.52 11.24 4.91
CA ASP A 86 -3.34 11.47 5.76
C ASP A 86 -3.30 10.57 6.98
N GLU A 87 -4.45 10.38 7.63
CA GLU A 87 -4.56 9.60 8.86
C GLU A 87 -4.18 8.13 8.64
N GLU A 88 -4.71 7.51 7.60
CA GLU A 88 -4.40 6.11 7.28
C GLU A 88 -2.91 5.93 6.96
N LEU A 89 -2.33 6.83 6.16
CA LEU A 89 -0.90 6.77 5.82
C LEU A 89 0.00 7.01 7.03
N ALA A 90 -0.39 7.88 7.95
CA ALA A 90 0.34 8.09 9.20
C ALA A 90 0.35 6.80 10.05
N TYR A 91 -0.80 6.11 10.20
CA TYR A 91 -0.85 4.83 10.91
C TYR A 91 -0.09 3.72 10.19
N ARG A 92 -0.18 3.64 8.84
CA ARG A 92 0.58 2.68 8.05
C ARG A 92 2.07 2.89 8.22
N SER A 93 2.57 4.12 8.12
CA SER A 93 4.00 4.42 8.28
C SER A 93 4.53 4.00 9.65
N ARG A 94 3.74 4.18 10.73
CA ARG A 94 4.09 3.70 12.06
C ARG A 94 4.12 2.18 12.13
N TYR A 95 3.13 1.53 11.54
CA TYR A 95 3.03 0.07 11.56
C TYR A 95 4.16 -0.57 10.75
N TYR A 96 4.48 -0.04 9.56
CA TYR A 96 5.58 -0.49 8.71
C TYR A 96 6.91 -0.37 9.45
N GLN A 97 7.17 0.81 10.05
CA GLN A 97 8.36 1.02 10.88
C GLN A 97 8.50 -0.05 11.98
N SER A 98 7.44 -0.32 12.72
CA SER A 98 7.46 -1.31 13.81
C SER A 98 7.72 -2.73 13.28
N MET A 99 7.20 -3.08 12.12
CA MET A 99 7.41 -4.38 11.50
C MET A 99 8.85 -4.55 11.01
N ILE A 100 9.43 -3.49 10.44
CA ILE A 100 10.84 -3.44 10.02
C ILE A 100 11.75 -3.62 11.24
N ASP A 101 11.51 -2.91 12.33
CA ASP A 101 12.33 -2.98 13.54
C ASP A 101 12.31 -4.38 14.16
N VAL A 102 11.13 -5.02 14.20
CA VAL A 102 11.00 -6.39 14.73
C VAL A 102 11.67 -7.42 13.83
N ASP A 103 11.66 -7.22 12.51
CA ASP A 103 12.34 -8.11 11.55
C ASP A 103 13.87 -7.92 11.61
N ALA A 104 14.33 -6.69 11.76
CA ALA A 104 15.74 -6.35 11.72
C ALA A 104 16.52 -6.72 12.97
N LEU A 105 15.86 -6.78 14.15
CA LEU A 105 16.53 -7.08 15.41
C LEU A 105 16.42 -8.56 15.78
N ALA A 106 17.54 -9.25 15.82
CA ALA A 106 17.58 -10.65 16.22
C ALA A 106 17.17 -10.86 17.69
N ALA A 107 16.60 -12.01 17.99
CA ALA A 107 16.25 -12.35 19.37
C ALA A 107 17.48 -12.37 20.29
N GLY A 108 17.43 -11.56 21.35
CA GLY A 108 18.52 -11.41 22.32
C GLY A 108 19.63 -10.40 21.93
N ALA A 109 19.51 -9.75 20.78
CA ALA A 109 20.40 -8.68 20.38
C ALA A 109 20.20 -7.41 21.22
N ASP A 110 21.25 -6.56 21.30
CA ASP A 110 21.15 -5.26 21.95
C ASP A 110 20.28 -4.30 21.10
N TYR A 111 19.45 -3.49 21.72
CA TYR A 111 18.66 -2.46 21.03
C TYR A 111 19.50 -1.48 20.21
N LYS A 112 20.77 -1.29 20.54
CA LYS A 112 21.70 -0.45 19.79
C LYS A 112 22.08 -1.04 18.41
N GLU A 113 21.77 -2.32 18.17
CA GLU A 113 21.95 -2.98 16.88
C GLU A 113 20.83 -2.68 15.89
N LEU A 114 19.73 -2.02 16.34
CA LEU A 114 18.71 -1.53 15.44
C LEU A 114 19.32 -0.56 14.43
N LYS A 115 19.14 -0.89 13.16
CA LYS A 115 19.60 -0.06 12.04
C LYS A 115 18.74 1.18 11.91
N LYS A 116 19.33 2.25 11.42
CA LYS A 116 18.56 3.41 10.97
C LYS A 116 17.61 2.98 9.86
N SER A 117 16.41 3.56 9.81
CA SER A 117 15.41 3.19 8.82
C SER A 117 14.65 4.38 8.26
N TYR A 118 14.29 4.27 7.00
CA TYR A 118 13.43 5.19 6.28
C TYR A 118 12.25 4.45 5.70
N VAL A 119 11.03 4.91 6.03
CA VAL A 119 9.80 4.52 5.35
C VAL A 119 9.41 5.68 4.44
N ILE A 120 9.48 5.46 3.13
CA ILE A 120 9.33 6.48 2.09
C ILE A 120 8.08 6.18 1.27
N PHE A 121 7.08 7.06 1.34
CA PHE A 121 5.90 7.00 0.50
C PHE A 121 6.01 7.96 -0.69
N LEU A 122 5.85 7.43 -1.90
CA LEU A 122 5.72 8.20 -3.14
C LEU A 122 4.23 8.33 -3.46
N CYS A 123 3.70 9.54 -3.39
CA CYS A 123 2.27 9.84 -3.49
C CYS A 123 1.99 10.66 -4.76
N PRO A 124 1.30 10.10 -5.77
CA PRO A 124 0.89 10.87 -6.96
C PRO A 124 -0.32 11.79 -6.67
N PHE A 125 -0.45 12.29 -5.44
CA PHE A 125 -1.49 13.19 -4.96
C PHE A 125 -0.93 14.06 -3.83
N ALA A 126 -1.70 15.07 -3.39
CA ALA A 126 -1.35 15.91 -2.26
C ALA A 126 -1.70 15.23 -0.94
N LEU A 127 -0.91 15.49 0.11
CA LEU A 127 -1.15 15.07 1.49
C LEU A 127 -1.10 16.26 2.43
N PHE A 128 -1.62 16.09 3.64
CA PHE A 128 -1.63 17.07 4.73
C PHE A 128 -2.27 18.39 4.28
N ASP A 129 -1.52 19.51 4.36
CA ASP A 129 -2.00 20.82 3.91
C ASP A 129 -1.92 21.01 2.38
N GLY A 130 -1.38 20.02 1.64
CA GLY A 130 -1.25 20.04 0.19
C GLY A 130 -0.22 21.02 -0.36
N GLN A 131 0.59 21.66 0.51
CA GLN A 131 1.51 22.72 0.07
C GLN A 131 2.86 22.17 -0.37
N ARG A 132 3.38 21.15 0.31
CA ARG A 132 4.74 20.66 0.11
C ARG A 132 4.82 19.47 -0.83
N HIS A 133 5.94 19.40 -1.54
CA HIS A 133 6.34 18.18 -2.23
C HIS A 133 6.99 17.17 -1.27
N LEU A 134 7.66 17.64 -0.21
CA LEU A 134 8.40 16.79 0.73
C LEU A 134 7.95 17.06 2.16
N TYR A 135 7.48 16.00 2.84
CA TYR A 135 7.23 15.99 4.27
C TYR A 135 8.14 14.95 4.93
N SER A 136 8.96 15.41 5.88
CA SER A 136 9.88 14.56 6.65
C SER A 136 9.51 14.60 8.12
N PHE A 137 9.31 13.43 8.71
CA PHE A 137 8.94 13.31 10.12
C PHE A 137 10.02 12.52 10.89
N ARG A 138 10.40 13.08 12.04
CA ARG A 138 11.29 12.49 13.04
C ARG A 138 10.75 12.76 14.43
N ASN A 139 11.23 12.01 15.42
CA ASN A 139 10.84 12.21 16.81
C ASN A 139 11.63 13.38 17.42
N ILE A 140 10.93 14.42 17.84
CA ILE A 140 11.50 15.62 18.48
C ILE A 140 10.92 15.82 19.88
N CYS A 141 11.67 16.46 20.78
CA CYS A 141 11.19 16.88 22.08
C CYS A 141 10.21 18.04 21.94
N LEU A 142 9.00 17.92 22.51
CA LEU A 142 8.00 18.99 22.44
C LEU A 142 8.39 20.23 23.27
N GLN A 143 9.18 20.05 24.31
CA GLN A 143 9.68 21.12 25.18
C GLN A 143 10.88 21.86 24.58
N ASP A 144 11.66 21.19 23.75
CA ASP A 144 12.76 21.76 22.99
C ASP A 144 12.78 21.19 21.56
N ARG A 145 12.25 21.95 20.64
CA ARG A 145 12.10 21.52 19.23
C ARG A 145 13.42 21.33 18.47
N ASN A 146 14.56 21.79 19.05
CA ASN A 146 15.88 21.55 18.49
C ASN A 146 16.49 20.24 18.97
N LEU A 147 15.88 19.57 19.96
CA LEU A 147 16.31 18.29 20.48
C LEU A 147 15.59 17.14 19.78
N GLU A 148 16.30 16.43 18.92
CA GLU A 148 15.81 15.18 18.30
C GLU A 148 16.08 14.00 19.24
N LEU A 149 15.17 13.00 19.24
CA LEU A 149 15.36 11.76 20.00
C LEU A 149 16.50 10.90 19.43
N ASN A 150 16.81 11.06 18.14
CA ASN A 150 17.86 10.33 17.41
C ASN A 150 17.72 8.79 17.52
N ASP A 151 16.50 8.30 17.48
CA ASP A 151 16.16 6.88 17.52
C ASP A 151 16.37 6.14 16.19
N GLY A 152 16.84 6.85 15.17
CA GLY A 152 17.10 6.31 13.83
C GLY A 152 15.86 6.15 12.94
N THR A 153 14.64 6.46 13.43
CA THR A 153 13.41 6.32 12.62
C THR A 153 13.13 7.57 11.78
N ASN A 154 12.80 7.37 10.51
CA ASN A 154 12.46 8.46 9.60
C ASN A 154 11.27 8.07 8.72
N LYS A 155 10.34 8.99 8.54
CA LYS A 155 9.19 8.84 7.64
C LYS A 155 9.18 9.97 6.63
N ILE A 156 9.13 9.61 5.37
CA ILE A 156 9.21 10.55 4.24
C ILE A 156 7.97 10.38 3.39
N PHE A 157 7.32 11.48 3.06
CA PHE A 157 6.23 11.51 2.10
C PHE A 157 6.60 12.48 0.98
N LEU A 158 6.62 11.96 -0.25
CA LEU A 158 6.86 12.73 -1.47
C LEU A 158 5.57 12.82 -2.26
N CYS A 159 5.08 14.04 -2.45
CA CYS A 159 3.80 14.34 -3.06
C CYS A 159 4.00 15.03 -4.41
N SER A 160 3.50 14.43 -5.50
CA SER A 160 3.66 15.04 -6.83
C SER A 160 2.84 16.32 -6.99
N GLU A 161 1.74 16.47 -6.26
CA GLU A 161 0.81 17.62 -6.32
C GLU A 161 1.16 18.76 -5.35
N GLY A 162 2.36 18.78 -4.75
CA GLY A 162 2.85 19.91 -3.96
C GLY A 162 2.94 21.20 -4.78
N GLN A 163 2.88 22.35 -4.12
CA GLN A 163 2.86 23.67 -4.74
C GLN A 163 4.13 24.47 -4.47
N LEU A 164 4.83 24.17 -3.36
CA LEU A 164 6.04 24.88 -2.97
C LEU A 164 7.26 24.36 -3.75
N ASP A 165 8.23 25.25 -3.97
CA ASP A 165 9.53 24.88 -4.52
C ASP A 165 10.45 24.44 -3.34
N ASP A 166 10.16 23.26 -2.79
CA ASP A 166 10.80 22.74 -1.56
C ASP A 166 11.56 21.44 -1.78
N VAL A 167 11.81 21.08 -3.03
CA VAL A 167 12.62 19.91 -3.41
C VAL A 167 13.67 20.31 -4.46
N SER A 168 14.72 19.49 -4.60
CA SER A 168 15.74 19.72 -5.64
C SER A 168 15.15 19.56 -7.04
N PRO A 169 15.74 20.21 -8.07
CA PRO A 169 15.24 20.14 -9.45
C PRO A 169 15.09 18.72 -10.00
N ASP A 170 15.99 17.82 -9.62
CA ASP A 170 15.97 16.42 -10.04
C ASP A 170 14.86 15.60 -9.34
N VAL A 171 14.59 15.87 -8.06
CA VAL A 171 13.42 15.31 -7.37
C VAL A 171 12.14 15.86 -7.96
N LYS A 172 12.09 17.17 -8.26
CA LYS A 172 10.94 17.79 -8.92
C LYS A 172 10.67 17.16 -10.30
N ALA A 173 11.73 16.93 -11.08
CA ALA A 173 11.62 16.27 -12.38
C ALA A 173 11.04 14.85 -12.27
N PHE A 174 11.39 14.09 -11.24
CA PHE A 174 10.82 12.79 -10.96
C PHE A 174 9.34 12.87 -10.55
N LEU A 175 8.98 13.82 -9.69
CA LEU A 175 7.58 14.05 -9.29
C LEU A 175 6.71 14.49 -10.49
N ASP A 176 7.23 15.33 -11.37
CA ASP A 176 6.54 15.73 -12.61
C ASP A 176 6.37 14.53 -13.56
N TYR A 177 7.38 13.64 -13.64
CA TYR A 177 7.27 12.40 -14.41
C TYR A 177 6.19 11.46 -13.85
N MET A 178 6.04 11.37 -12.53
CA MET A 178 4.93 10.64 -11.90
C MET A 178 3.55 11.19 -12.32
N LYS A 179 3.45 12.48 -12.65
CA LYS A 179 2.23 13.12 -13.18
C LYS A 179 2.03 12.89 -14.68
N GLY A 180 2.96 12.22 -15.34
CA GLY A 180 2.96 12.01 -16.79
C GLY A 180 3.45 13.22 -17.58
N LEU A 181 4.10 14.19 -16.93
CA LEU A 181 4.68 15.34 -17.61
C LEU A 181 6.04 14.98 -18.23
N PRO A 182 6.37 15.52 -19.41
CA PRO A 182 7.68 15.29 -20.03
C PRO A 182 8.79 15.92 -19.18
N SER A 183 9.93 15.24 -19.10
CA SER A 183 11.10 15.73 -18.37
C SER A 183 12.35 15.62 -19.21
N GLY A 184 13.22 16.64 -19.16
CA GLY A 184 14.56 16.60 -19.73
C GLY A 184 15.64 16.12 -18.77
N ASP A 185 15.26 15.71 -17.57
CA ASP A 185 16.21 15.18 -16.57
C ASP A 185 16.77 13.83 -16.99
N THR A 186 18.10 13.65 -16.79
CA THR A 186 18.80 12.44 -17.20
C THR A 186 18.37 11.21 -16.44
N PHE A 187 18.07 11.33 -15.14
CA PHE A 187 17.62 10.23 -14.32
C PHE A 187 16.21 9.78 -14.72
N VAL A 188 15.32 10.73 -14.97
CA VAL A 188 13.97 10.44 -15.50
C VAL A 188 14.04 9.76 -16.85
N SER A 189 14.94 10.23 -17.73
CA SER A 189 15.15 9.62 -19.06
C SER A 189 15.65 8.17 -18.95
N GLU A 190 16.53 7.88 -18.00
CA GLU A 190 16.97 6.51 -17.72
C GLU A 190 15.82 5.61 -17.24
N ILE A 191 14.96 6.10 -16.34
CA ILE A 191 13.77 5.38 -15.88
C ILE A 191 12.84 5.09 -17.07
N ASP A 192 12.53 6.10 -17.86
CA ASP A 192 11.64 5.98 -19.02
C ASP A 192 12.18 4.97 -20.05
N GLN A 193 13.49 5.03 -20.33
CA GLN A 193 14.15 4.08 -21.20
C GLN A 193 14.09 2.66 -20.64
N PHE A 194 14.33 2.49 -19.35
CA PHE A 194 14.28 1.18 -18.69
C PHE A 194 12.87 0.61 -18.70
N ILE A 195 11.83 1.43 -18.49
CA ILE A 195 10.43 1.01 -18.64
C ILE A 195 10.14 0.50 -20.05
N LYS A 196 10.65 1.19 -21.09
CA LYS A 196 10.52 0.73 -22.48
C LYS A 196 11.20 -0.62 -22.70
N GLU A 197 12.38 -0.83 -22.12
CA GLU A 197 13.11 -2.10 -22.16
C GLU A 197 12.36 -3.23 -21.43
N ILE A 198 11.73 -2.94 -20.28
CA ILE A 198 10.87 -3.88 -19.56
C ILE A 198 9.67 -4.27 -20.43
N LYS A 199 9.02 -3.29 -21.04
CA LYS A 199 7.77 -3.52 -21.82
C LYS A 199 7.93 -4.42 -23.03
N VAL A 200 9.13 -4.53 -23.60
CA VAL A 200 9.41 -5.44 -24.74
C VAL A 200 9.76 -6.86 -24.30
N LYS A 201 9.92 -7.13 -23.01
CA LYS A 201 10.20 -8.47 -22.48
C LYS A 201 8.89 -9.25 -22.32
N GLU A 202 8.76 -10.31 -23.11
CA GLU A 202 7.56 -11.16 -23.05
C GLU A 202 7.41 -11.87 -21.69
N GLU A 203 8.50 -12.21 -21.03
CA GLU A 203 8.50 -12.83 -19.70
C GLU A 203 7.82 -11.93 -18.65
N GLU A 204 8.12 -10.63 -18.66
CA GLU A 204 7.53 -9.66 -17.72
C GLU A 204 6.05 -9.42 -18.03
N ARG A 205 5.69 -9.42 -19.32
CA ARG A 205 4.30 -9.32 -19.74
C ARG A 205 3.48 -10.52 -19.27
N VAL A 206 3.98 -11.74 -19.42
CA VAL A 206 3.32 -12.97 -18.94
C VAL A 206 3.20 -12.95 -17.40
N SER A 207 4.24 -12.52 -16.71
CA SER A 207 4.21 -12.36 -15.26
C SER A 207 3.14 -11.36 -14.81
N TYR A 208 3.03 -10.22 -15.51
CA TYR A 208 1.98 -9.25 -15.26
C TYR A 208 0.56 -9.82 -15.49
N MET A 209 0.34 -10.57 -16.57
CA MET A 209 -0.94 -11.21 -16.82
C MET A 209 -1.34 -12.18 -15.69
N THR A 210 -0.37 -12.92 -15.15
CA THR A 210 -0.59 -13.80 -14.01
C THR A 210 -0.93 -13.00 -12.75
N TYR A 211 -0.24 -11.90 -12.51
CA TYR A 211 -0.51 -10.96 -11.41
C TYR A 211 -1.93 -10.37 -11.53
N GLU A 212 -2.30 -9.89 -12.72
CA GLU A 212 -3.66 -9.39 -13.01
C GLU A 212 -4.73 -10.43 -12.68
N MET A 213 -4.52 -11.68 -13.11
CA MET A 213 -5.47 -12.76 -12.87
C MET A 213 -5.69 -12.97 -11.37
N LYS A 214 -4.62 -13.06 -10.59
CA LYS A 214 -4.69 -13.19 -9.12
C LYS A 214 -5.42 -12.02 -8.45
N ILE A 215 -5.16 -10.80 -8.88
CA ILE A 215 -5.85 -9.61 -8.35
C ILE A 215 -7.34 -9.65 -8.67
N ARG A 216 -7.71 -10.09 -9.88
CA ARG A 216 -9.10 -10.22 -10.30
C ARG A 216 -9.82 -11.29 -9.47
N GLU A 217 -9.19 -12.43 -9.28
CA GLU A 217 -9.73 -13.52 -8.45
C GLU A 217 -9.97 -13.04 -7.00
N ALA A 218 -8.96 -12.44 -6.36
CA ALA A 218 -9.09 -11.91 -5.00
C ALA A 218 -10.17 -10.82 -4.88
N HIS A 219 -10.30 -9.95 -5.89
CA HIS A 219 -11.36 -8.95 -5.93
C HIS A 219 -12.76 -9.57 -6.06
N ASP A 220 -12.91 -10.58 -6.91
CA ASP A 220 -14.20 -11.24 -7.13
C ASP A 220 -14.59 -12.08 -5.92
N GLU A 221 -13.64 -12.75 -5.25
CA GLU A 221 -13.84 -13.43 -3.98
C GLU A 221 -14.28 -12.46 -2.88
N GLY A 222 -13.52 -11.38 -2.64
CA GLY A 222 -13.88 -10.37 -1.63
C GLY A 222 -15.23 -9.69 -1.90
N ARG A 223 -15.60 -9.54 -3.19
CA ARG A 223 -16.93 -9.03 -3.55
C ARG A 223 -18.04 -10.05 -3.28
N ALA A 224 -17.78 -11.33 -3.49
CA ALA A 224 -18.73 -12.40 -3.19
C ALA A 224 -18.92 -12.53 -1.67
N GLU A 225 -17.84 -12.50 -0.90
CA GLU A 225 -17.87 -12.51 0.57
C GLU A 225 -18.64 -11.30 1.13
N GLY A 226 -18.31 -10.08 0.70
CA GLY A 226 -18.99 -8.87 1.15
C GLY A 226 -20.48 -8.84 0.81
N ARG A 227 -20.89 -9.45 -0.32
CA ARG A 227 -22.32 -9.62 -0.64
C ARG A 227 -22.98 -10.63 0.30
N ALA A 228 -22.31 -11.74 0.59
CA ALA A 228 -22.84 -12.77 1.49
C ALA A 228 -22.97 -12.23 2.93
N GLU A 229 -21.96 -11.49 3.40
CA GLU A 229 -21.99 -10.83 4.72
C GLU A 229 -23.12 -9.79 4.81
N GLY A 230 -23.23 -8.90 3.82
CA GLY A 230 -24.29 -7.91 3.76
C GLY A 230 -25.69 -8.53 3.72
N GLN A 231 -25.85 -9.62 2.97
CA GLN A 231 -27.11 -10.38 2.94
C GLN A 231 -27.44 -11.01 4.30
N ASN A 232 -26.43 -11.62 4.95
CA ASN A 232 -26.63 -12.23 6.28
C ASN A 232 -26.95 -11.16 7.34
N GLU A 233 -26.31 -10.01 7.30
CA GLU A 233 -26.62 -8.88 8.18
C GLU A 233 -28.06 -8.36 7.96
N ALA A 234 -28.48 -8.20 6.70
CA ALA A 234 -29.83 -7.80 6.38
C ALA A 234 -30.85 -8.79 6.90
N ILE A 235 -30.64 -10.09 6.69
CA ILE A 235 -31.52 -11.16 7.18
C ILE A 235 -31.59 -11.15 8.72
N SER A 236 -30.46 -11.00 9.41
CA SER A 236 -30.41 -10.95 10.87
C SER A 236 -31.20 -9.78 11.47
N LYS A 237 -31.33 -8.68 10.75
CA LYS A 237 -32.18 -7.54 11.12
C LYS A 237 -33.64 -7.71 10.72
N THR A 238 -33.90 -8.37 9.59
CA THR A 238 -35.25 -8.60 9.07
C THR A 238 -36.06 -9.57 9.95
N ILE A 239 -35.46 -10.67 10.42
CA ILE A 239 -36.17 -11.68 11.22
C ILE A 239 -36.76 -11.10 12.51
N PRO A 240 -36.01 -10.37 13.37
CA PRO A 240 -36.58 -9.72 14.55
C PRO A 240 -37.65 -8.67 14.22
N MET A 241 -37.52 -7.97 13.09
CA MET A 241 -38.52 -7.02 12.63
C MET A 241 -39.83 -7.70 12.26
N LEU A 242 -39.82 -8.79 11.51
CA LEU A 242 -40.99 -9.58 11.16
C LEU A 242 -41.68 -10.13 12.43
N LYS A 243 -40.91 -10.63 13.40
CA LYS A 243 -41.43 -11.07 14.70
C LYS A 243 -42.13 -9.92 15.44
N LYS A 244 -41.53 -8.73 15.49
CA LYS A 244 -42.11 -7.54 16.10
C LYS A 244 -43.44 -7.10 15.42
N LEU A 245 -43.52 -7.30 14.13
CA LEU A 245 -44.73 -7.07 13.32
C LEU A 245 -45.77 -8.20 13.46
N LYS A 246 -45.53 -9.19 14.32
CA LYS A 246 -46.44 -10.31 14.63
C LYS A 246 -46.70 -11.26 13.42
N PHE A 247 -45.74 -11.38 12.53
CA PHE A 247 -45.77 -12.43 11.50
C PHE A 247 -45.71 -13.82 12.16
N SER A 248 -46.28 -14.84 11.48
CA SER A 248 -46.06 -16.23 11.84
C SER A 248 -44.66 -16.67 11.38
N LYS A 249 -44.11 -17.74 11.98
CA LYS A 249 -42.83 -18.29 11.49
C LYS A 249 -42.89 -18.68 10.02
N ASP A 250 -43.99 -19.31 9.58
CA ASP A 250 -44.16 -19.75 8.19
C ASP A 250 -44.23 -18.56 7.24
N SER A 251 -44.94 -17.49 7.62
CA SER A 251 -44.98 -16.24 6.86
C SER A 251 -43.59 -15.55 6.80
N ALA A 252 -42.82 -15.60 7.89
CA ALA A 252 -41.46 -15.07 7.92
C ALA A 252 -40.50 -15.87 7.04
N ILE A 253 -40.62 -17.20 7.00
CA ILE A 253 -39.86 -18.07 6.11
C ILE A 253 -40.16 -17.70 4.64
N GLN A 254 -41.44 -17.59 4.29
CA GLN A 254 -41.83 -17.23 2.92
C GLN A 254 -41.29 -15.84 2.53
N GLU A 255 -41.40 -14.84 3.40
CA GLU A 255 -40.89 -13.50 3.16
C GLU A 255 -39.36 -13.49 2.93
N LEU A 256 -38.61 -14.28 3.69
CA LEU A 256 -37.17 -14.42 3.47
C LEU A 256 -36.83 -15.11 2.15
N MET A 257 -37.59 -16.12 1.76
CA MET A 257 -37.42 -16.79 0.45
C MET A 257 -37.64 -15.79 -0.68
N ASP A 258 -38.70 -15.01 -0.62
CA ASP A 258 -39.08 -14.07 -1.66
C ASP A 258 -38.14 -12.86 -1.74
N THR A 259 -37.73 -12.32 -0.59
CA THR A 259 -36.89 -11.11 -0.50
C THR A 259 -35.42 -11.41 -0.81
N TYR A 260 -34.89 -12.52 -0.32
CA TYR A 260 -33.46 -12.84 -0.41
C TYR A 260 -33.13 -14.01 -1.33
N SER A 261 -34.12 -14.55 -2.06
CA SER A 261 -33.98 -15.70 -2.94
C SER A 261 -33.36 -16.93 -2.26
N LEU A 262 -33.74 -17.20 -1.02
CA LEU A 262 -33.24 -18.33 -0.22
C LEU A 262 -34.02 -19.62 -0.53
N SER A 263 -33.36 -20.76 -0.38
CA SER A 263 -34.08 -22.03 -0.33
C SER A 263 -34.90 -22.12 0.95
N HIS A 264 -36.00 -22.88 0.91
CA HIS A 264 -36.87 -23.10 2.07
C HIS A 264 -36.10 -23.60 3.30
N GLU A 265 -35.20 -24.56 3.10
CA GLU A 265 -34.38 -25.15 4.19
C GLU A 265 -33.51 -24.09 4.86
N LYS A 266 -32.86 -23.21 4.06
CA LYS A 266 -32.00 -22.16 4.58
C LYS A 266 -32.80 -21.06 5.30
N ALA A 267 -33.92 -20.63 4.73
CA ALA A 267 -34.83 -19.67 5.35
C ALA A 267 -35.39 -20.20 6.69
N GLN A 268 -35.83 -21.45 6.73
CA GLN A 268 -36.32 -22.14 7.93
C GLN A 268 -35.25 -22.23 9.02
N SER A 269 -34.02 -22.62 8.66
CA SER A 269 -32.89 -22.67 9.58
C SER A 269 -32.60 -21.31 10.20
N LEU A 270 -32.54 -20.25 9.41
CA LEU A 270 -32.27 -18.88 9.86
C LEU A 270 -33.40 -18.35 10.76
N VAL A 271 -34.67 -18.56 10.38
CA VAL A 271 -35.80 -18.18 11.23
C VAL A 271 -35.74 -18.93 12.56
N ASN A 272 -35.49 -20.23 12.57
CA ASN A 272 -35.41 -21.01 13.79
C ASN A 272 -34.23 -20.62 14.71
N SER A 273 -33.15 -20.12 14.15
CA SER A 273 -31.99 -19.69 14.94
C SER A 273 -32.13 -18.31 15.58
N ILE A 274 -32.97 -17.44 15.03
CA ILE A 274 -33.08 -16.03 15.45
C ILE A 274 -34.45 -15.71 16.08
N TRP A 275 -35.49 -16.48 15.71
CA TRP A 275 -36.88 -16.24 16.20
C TRP A 275 -36.97 -16.45 17.71
#